data_dcf477d29edefa31a516fc32b65514eb
#
_entry.id   dcf477d29edefa31a516fc32b65514eb
#
_cell.length_a   1.000
_cell.length_b   1.000
_cell.length_c   1.000
_cell.angle_alpha   90.00
_cell.angle_beta   90.00
_cell.angle_gamma   90.00
#
_symmetry.space_group_name_H-M   'P 1'
#
loop_
_entity.id
_entity.type
_entity.pdbx_description
1 polymer ?
#
loop_
_entity_poly.entity_id
_entity_poly.type
_entity_poly.pdbx_seq_one_letter_code
_entity_poly.pdbx_strand_id
1 'polypeptide(L)'
;MLRPQVALIAAILTTSSLYAQSADHYTAVSNTAMSVTGDVWLDDFGMTFENEEALEFSDLVADHFLVDNRSLPGSVYRVKVPADPELQNGNQLCGSGDVAYVANWDAGNGLTAIAVFTGKRPPKSSDEMCALYTYQE
;
A
#
# COMPACT_ATOMS: atom_id res chain seq x y z
N MET A 1 -59.75 -0.30 -27.34
CA MET A 1 -59.20 -0.73 -26.04
C MET A 1 -57.72 -0.46 -26.02
N LEU A 2 -57.35 0.55 -25.29
CA LEU A 2 -55.94 0.91 -25.07
C LEU A 2 -55.41 0.09 -23.89
N ARG A 3 -54.41 -0.77 -24.14
CA ARG A 3 -53.69 -1.42 -23.08
C ARG A 3 -52.58 -0.49 -22.60
N PRO A 4 -52.46 -0.20 -21.30
CA PRO A 4 -51.30 0.53 -20.81
C PRO A 4 -50.08 -0.36 -20.94
N GLN A 5 -49.13 0.11 -21.72
CA GLN A 5 -47.81 -0.51 -21.72
C GLN A 5 -47.06 -0.05 -20.48
N VAL A 6 -46.79 -0.96 -19.59
CA VAL A 6 -45.91 -0.72 -18.46
C VAL A 6 -44.49 -0.79 -18.98
N ALA A 7 -43.86 0.36 -19.13
CA ALA A 7 -42.43 0.40 -19.41
C ALA A 7 -41.67 0.01 -18.14
N LEU A 8 -41.11 -1.17 -18.15
CA LEU A 8 -40.23 -1.62 -17.09
C LEU A 8 -38.86 -0.88 -17.25
N ILE A 9 -38.62 0.15 -16.45
CA ILE A 9 -37.33 0.80 -16.40
C ILE A 9 -36.44 -0.07 -15.50
N ALA A 10 -35.57 -0.86 -16.11
CA ALA A 10 -34.54 -1.55 -15.37
C ALA A 10 -33.48 -0.53 -14.96
N ALA A 11 -33.45 -0.17 -13.68
CA ALA A 11 -32.38 0.62 -13.12
C ALA A 11 -31.14 -0.27 -13.02
N ILE A 12 -30.16 -0.03 -13.90
CA ILE A 12 -28.86 -0.68 -13.80
C ILE A 12 -28.07 0.05 -12.71
N LEU A 13 -28.01 -0.57 -11.53
CA LEU A 13 -27.12 -0.14 -10.48
C LEU A 13 -25.70 -0.59 -10.83
N THR A 14 -24.93 0.31 -11.41
CA THR A 14 -23.49 0.10 -11.53
C THR A 14 -22.85 0.39 -10.17
N THR A 15 -22.55 -0.66 -9.41
CA THR A 15 -21.68 -0.53 -8.25
C THR A 15 -20.25 -0.38 -8.75
N SER A 16 -19.81 0.86 -8.98
CA SER A 16 -18.39 1.15 -9.09
C SER A 16 -17.75 0.85 -7.74
N SER A 17 -16.73 -0.01 -7.72
CA SER A 17 -16.01 -0.27 -6.48
C SER A 17 -15.34 1.04 -6.04
N LEU A 18 -15.82 1.62 -4.95
CA LEU A 18 -15.29 2.83 -4.34
C LEU A 18 -13.82 2.66 -3.90
N TYR A 19 -13.33 1.43 -3.80
CA TYR A 19 -11.97 1.10 -3.34
C TYR A 19 -10.90 1.48 -4.34
N ALA A 20 -11.13 1.37 -5.65
CA ALA A 20 -10.16 1.72 -6.67
C ALA A 20 -9.94 3.23 -6.84
N GLN A 21 -10.83 4.07 -6.27
CA GLN A 21 -10.80 5.53 -6.42
C GLN A 21 -10.20 6.25 -5.22
N SER A 22 -9.94 5.54 -4.09
CA SER A 22 -9.43 6.12 -2.85
C SER A 22 -7.94 5.89 -2.62
N ALA A 23 -7.29 5.06 -3.44
CA ALA A 23 -5.87 4.82 -3.34
C ALA A 23 -5.07 6.01 -3.85
N ASP A 24 -4.15 6.50 -3.03
CA ASP A 24 -3.24 7.57 -3.42
C ASP A 24 -2.12 7.03 -4.29
N HIS A 25 -1.78 7.77 -5.34
CA HIS A 25 -0.69 7.45 -6.24
C HIS A 25 0.61 8.08 -5.74
N TYR A 26 1.64 7.27 -5.64
CA TYR A 26 2.98 7.68 -5.22
C TYR A 26 3.99 7.39 -6.31
N THR A 27 4.71 8.42 -6.72
CA THR A 27 5.75 8.31 -7.75
C THR A 27 7.08 7.93 -7.12
N ALA A 28 7.72 6.88 -7.63
CA ALA A 28 9.02 6.42 -7.13
C ALA A 28 10.10 7.47 -7.36
N VAL A 29 10.84 7.83 -6.32
CA VAL A 29 11.93 8.82 -6.41
C VAL A 29 13.27 8.29 -5.89
N SER A 30 13.29 7.36 -4.93
CA SER A 30 14.55 6.72 -4.55
C SER A 30 15.00 5.71 -5.60
N ASN A 31 16.30 5.46 -5.66
CA ASN A 31 16.84 4.46 -6.60
C ASN A 31 16.23 3.08 -6.35
N THR A 32 16.04 2.70 -5.09
CA THR A 32 15.40 1.43 -4.74
C THR A 32 13.94 1.39 -5.18
N ALA A 33 13.19 2.45 -4.96
CA ALA A 33 11.79 2.52 -5.41
C ALA A 33 11.71 2.42 -6.94
N MET A 34 12.53 3.17 -7.67
CA MET A 34 12.54 3.15 -9.13
C MET A 34 12.92 1.79 -9.70
N SER A 35 13.82 1.06 -9.06
CA SER A 35 14.32 -0.23 -9.57
C SER A 35 13.54 -1.45 -9.07
N VAL A 36 12.83 -1.35 -7.94
CA VAL A 36 12.13 -2.48 -7.32
C VAL A 36 10.62 -2.34 -7.46
N THR A 37 10.04 -1.32 -6.87
CA THR A 37 8.57 -1.20 -6.82
C THR A 37 7.97 -0.48 -8.02
N GLY A 38 8.71 0.46 -8.64
CA GLY A 38 8.11 1.46 -9.48
C GLY A 38 7.14 2.33 -8.67
N ASP A 39 6.21 2.97 -9.35
CA ASP A 39 5.14 3.72 -8.70
C ASP A 39 4.22 2.79 -7.93
N VAL A 40 3.62 3.28 -6.86
CA VAL A 40 2.71 2.50 -6.03
C VAL A 40 1.41 3.26 -5.77
N TRP A 41 0.37 2.50 -5.49
CA TRP A 41 -0.93 3.00 -5.04
C TRP A 41 -1.15 2.44 -3.65
N LEU A 42 -1.41 3.31 -2.69
CA LEU A 42 -1.53 2.97 -1.28
C LEU A 42 -2.81 3.56 -0.70
N ASP A 43 -3.54 2.74 0.04
CA ASP A 43 -4.66 3.15 0.87
C ASP A 43 -4.66 2.34 2.18
N ASP A 44 -5.71 2.46 2.98
CA ASP A 44 -5.84 1.73 4.24
C ASP A 44 -6.06 0.21 4.05
N PHE A 45 -6.32 -0.22 2.82
CA PHE A 45 -6.67 -1.62 2.52
C PHE A 45 -5.59 -2.40 1.81
N GLY A 46 -4.61 -1.73 1.26
CA GLY A 46 -3.54 -2.40 0.54
C GLY A 46 -2.58 -1.48 -0.20
N MET A 47 -1.61 -2.10 -0.81
CA MET A 47 -0.59 -1.46 -1.63
C MET A 47 -0.46 -2.23 -2.93
N THR A 48 -0.60 -1.52 -4.04
CA THR A 48 -0.45 -2.08 -5.39
C THR A 48 0.82 -1.51 -6.02
N PHE A 49 1.62 -2.37 -6.62
CA PHE A 49 2.87 -2.01 -7.28
C PHE A 49 2.66 -1.78 -8.77
N GLU A 50 3.63 -1.16 -9.43
CA GLU A 50 3.54 -0.84 -10.86
C GLU A 50 3.36 -2.08 -11.75
N ASN A 51 3.90 -3.23 -11.35
CA ASN A 51 3.71 -4.49 -12.08
C ASN A 51 2.38 -5.20 -11.77
N GLU A 52 1.45 -4.54 -11.08
CA GLU A 52 0.13 -5.04 -10.69
C GLU A 52 0.11 -6.07 -9.56
N GLU A 53 1.26 -6.47 -9.03
CA GLU A 53 1.31 -7.21 -7.77
C GLU A 53 0.78 -6.34 -6.62
N ALA A 54 0.20 -6.96 -5.60
CA ALA A 54 -0.39 -6.24 -4.48
C ALA A 54 -0.20 -6.97 -3.16
N LEU A 55 -0.17 -6.17 -2.09
CA LEU A 55 -0.28 -6.65 -0.71
C LEU A 55 -1.59 -6.10 -0.13
N GLU A 56 -2.45 -6.98 0.34
CA GLU A 56 -3.69 -6.62 1.03
C GLU A 56 -3.40 -6.47 2.53
N PHE A 57 -3.96 -5.44 3.16
CA PHE A 57 -3.83 -5.21 4.59
C PHE A 57 -5.06 -5.74 5.34
N SER A 58 -4.83 -6.34 6.52
CA SER A 58 -5.93 -6.79 7.38
C SER A 58 -6.35 -5.70 8.36
N ASP A 59 -5.42 -4.93 8.89
CA ASP A 59 -5.69 -3.91 9.91
C ASP A 59 -4.53 -2.91 10.04
N LEU A 60 -4.88 -1.73 10.56
CA LEU A 60 -3.93 -0.74 11.02
C LEU A 60 -3.54 -1.10 12.45
N VAL A 61 -2.26 -1.33 12.70
CA VAL A 61 -1.77 -1.78 14.02
C VAL A 61 -1.11 -0.67 14.83
N ALA A 62 -0.73 0.44 14.19
CA ALA A 62 -0.20 1.62 14.87
C ALA A 62 -0.35 2.87 14.02
N ASP A 63 -0.47 4.03 14.66
CA ASP A 63 -0.55 5.36 14.04
C ASP A 63 0.66 6.26 14.37
N HIS A 64 1.61 5.73 15.11
CA HIS A 64 2.90 6.34 15.40
C HIS A 64 4.02 5.34 15.21
N PHE A 65 5.18 5.84 14.82
CA PHE A 65 6.30 5.00 14.47
C PHE A 65 7.62 5.71 14.81
N LEU A 66 8.63 4.97 15.29
CA LEU A 66 9.95 5.53 15.58
C LEU A 66 10.82 5.53 14.32
N VAL A 67 11.25 6.70 13.93
CA VAL A 67 12.22 6.91 12.84
C VAL A 67 13.42 7.65 13.43
N ASP A 68 14.58 7.05 13.39
CA ASP A 68 15.80 7.61 13.98
C ASP A 68 15.59 8.05 15.44
N ASN A 69 14.95 7.21 16.25
CA ASN A 69 14.61 7.42 17.66
C ASN A 69 13.63 8.58 17.93
N ARG A 70 12.93 9.05 16.90
CA ARG A 70 11.92 10.10 17.02
C ARG A 70 10.55 9.52 16.69
N SER A 71 9.58 9.72 17.58
CA SER A 71 8.20 9.31 17.31
C SER A 71 7.57 10.25 16.27
N LEU A 72 7.16 9.69 15.15
CA LEU A 72 6.48 10.42 14.08
C LEU A 72 5.08 9.88 13.88
N PRO A 73 4.12 10.72 13.46
CA PRO A 73 2.87 10.23 12.91
C PRO A 73 3.17 9.36 11.68
N GLY A 74 2.51 8.22 11.59
CA GLY A 74 2.68 7.29 10.49
C GLY A 74 1.70 6.15 10.64
N SER A 75 1.59 5.32 9.64
CA SER A 75 0.68 4.17 9.65
C SER A 75 1.49 2.89 9.56
N VAL A 76 1.15 1.94 10.41
CA VAL A 76 1.71 0.58 10.35
C VAL A 76 0.57 -0.39 10.09
N TYR A 77 0.61 -1.08 8.97
CA TYR A 77 -0.40 -2.04 8.55
C TYR A 77 0.11 -3.47 8.67
N ARG A 78 -0.77 -4.37 9.09
CA ARG A 78 -0.55 -5.81 9.02
C ARG A 78 -0.92 -6.30 7.63
N VAL A 79 -0.03 -7.03 6.98
CA VAL A 79 -0.32 -7.71 5.72
C VAL A 79 -1.18 -8.94 6.00
N LYS A 80 -2.31 -9.06 5.28
CA LYS A 80 -3.27 -10.14 5.49
C LYS A 80 -2.67 -11.51 5.21
N VAL A 81 -1.97 -11.66 4.09
CA VAL A 81 -1.23 -12.87 3.72
C VAL A 81 0.22 -12.45 3.46
N PRO A 82 1.13 -12.66 4.42
CA PRO A 82 2.52 -12.30 4.24
C PRO A 82 3.11 -12.90 2.96
N ALA A 83 3.81 -12.08 2.20
CA ALA A 83 4.45 -12.47 0.94
C ALA A 83 5.64 -11.56 0.65
N ASP A 84 6.55 -12.05 -0.18
CA ASP A 84 7.65 -11.28 -0.73
C ASP A 84 7.53 -11.27 -2.25
N PRO A 85 6.66 -10.40 -2.82
CA PRO A 85 6.37 -10.45 -4.25
C PRO A 85 7.60 -10.11 -5.08
N GLU A 86 7.72 -10.80 -6.21
CA GLU A 86 8.68 -10.43 -7.25
C GLU A 86 8.13 -9.25 -8.03
N LEU A 87 8.90 -8.18 -8.09
CA LEU A 87 8.53 -6.91 -8.67
C LEU A 87 9.38 -6.61 -9.91
N GLN A 88 9.67 -5.34 -10.17
CA GLN A 88 10.43 -4.95 -11.36
C GLN A 88 11.84 -5.53 -11.37
N ASN A 89 12.34 -5.82 -12.56
CA ASN A 89 13.70 -6.32 -12.80
C ASN A 89 14.03 -7.63 -12.07
N GLY A 90 13.03 -8.43 -11.72
CA GLY A 90 13.22 -9.65 -10.94
C GLY A 90 13.56 -9.44 -9.47
N ASN A 91 13.44 -8.19 -8.97
CA ASN A 91 13.72 -7.85 -7.58
C ASN A 91 12.53 -8.20 -6.69
N GLN A 92 12.81 -8.71 -5.51
CA GLN A 92 11.80 -8.93 -4.49
C GLN A 92 11.61 -7.69 -3.62
N LEU A 93 10.43 -7.53 -3.06
CA LEU A 93 10.08 -6.38 -2.22
C LEU A 93 11.00 -6.28 -0.99
N CYS A 94 11.31 -7.39 -0.37
CA CYS A 94 12.15 -7.47 0.85
C CYS A 94 13.45 -8.22 0.61
N GLY A 95 13.38 -9.40 -0.01
CA GLY A 95 14.52 -10.24 -0.32
C GLY A 95 14.99 -11.15 0.82
N SER A 96 14.50 -10.95 2.05
CA SER A 96 14.92 -11.69 3.23
C SER A 96 13.80 -12.49 3.89
N GLY A 97 12.62 -12.49 3.32
CA GLY A 97 11.46 -13.22 3.83
C GLY A 97 10.15 -12.54 3.47
N ASP A 98 9.05 -13.14 3.89
CA ASP A 98 7.71 -12.63 3.61
C ASP A 98 7.44 -11.32 4.35
N VAL A 99 6.96 -10.32 3.64
CA VAL A 99 6.55 -9.05 4.21
C VAL A 99 5.27 -9.24 5.01
N ALA A 100 5.33 -8.99 6.30
CA ALA A 100 4.21 -9.12 7.22
C ALA A 100 3.64 -7.77 7.67
N TYR A 101 4.40 -6.69 7.55
CA TYR A 101 3.99 -5.33 7.92
C TYR A 101 4.53 -4.31 6.93
N VAL A 102 3.75 -3.26 6.72
CA VAL A 102 4.11 -2.10 5.91
C VAL A 102 3.88 -0.84 6.74
N ALA A 103 4.90 0.01 6.83
CA ALA A 103 4.78 1.31 7.48
C ALA A 103 4.98 2.43 6.47
N ASN A 104 4.27 3.54 6.64
CA ASN A 104 4.50 4.75 5.87
C ASN A 104 4.47 5.98 6.75
N TRP A 105 5.26 6.98 6.39
CA TRP A 105 5.30 8.26 7.08
C TRP A 105 5.75 9.38 6.15
N ASP A 106 5.45 10.60 6.55
CA ASP A 106 5.96 11.80 5.88
C ASP A 106 7.46 11.95 6.16
N ALA A 107 8.26 11.88 5.12
CA ALA A 107 9.71 12.01 5.20
C ALA A 107 10.19 13.46 5.03
N GLY A 108 9.27 14.42 4.93
CA GLY A 108 9.56 15.82 4.68
C GLY A 108 9.75 16.16 3.22
N ASN A 109 9.67 17.44 2.88
CA ASN A 109 9.87 17.98 1.54
C ASN A 109 8.93 17.37 0.47
N GLY A 110 7.71 16.99 0.87
CA GLY A 110 6.75 16.36 -0.04
C GLY A 110 7.06 14.89 -0.34
N LEU A 111 7.95 14.27 0.42
CA LEU A 111 8.34 12.87 0.24
C LEU A 111 7.60 11.98 1.26
N THR A 112 7.24 10.79 0.80
CA THR A 112 6.66 9.73 1.63
C THR A 112 7.62 8.55 1.67
N ALA A 113 7.94 8.08 2.86
CA ALA A 113 8.71 6.87 3.07
C ALA A 113 7.77 5.69 3.28
N ILE A 114 8.08 4.57 2.66
CA ILE A 114 7.40 3.29 2.86
C ILE A 114 8.46 2.25 3.21
N ALA A 115 8.30 1.62 4.37
CA ALA A 115 9.19 0.57 4.85
C ALA A 115 8.43 -0.73 4.99
N VAL A 116 9.10 -1.84 4.72
CA VAL A 116 8.54 -3.18 4.81
C VAL A 116 9.31 -4.03 5.82
N PHE A 117 8.59 -4.95 6.46
CA PHE A 117 9.08 -5.71 7.61
C PHE A 117 8.65 -7.17 7.51
N THR A 118 9.54 -8.07 7.92
CA THR A 118 9.26 -9.52 7.95
C THR A 118 8.88 -9.92 9.36
N GLY A 119 8.98 -9.63 10.35
CA GLY A 119 8.76 -10.11 11.73
C GLY A 119 7.37 -10.69 12.00
N LYS A 120 7.24 -11.33 13.14
CA LYS A 120 5.97 -11.88 13.66
C LYS A 120 5.21 -10.89 14.56
N ARG A 121 5.82 -9.78 14.89
CA ARG A 121 5.26 -8.74 15.76
C ARG A 121 5.24 -7.42 15.02
N PRO A 122 4.28 -6.54 15.31
CA PRO A 122 4.27 -5.21 14.75
C PRO A 122 5.61 -4.50 15.01
N PRO A 123 6.24 -3.94 13.98
CA PRO A 123 7.48 -3.19 14.15
C PRO A 123 7.22 -1.91 14.93
N LYS A 124 8.18 -1.51 15.74
CA LYS A 124 8.12 -0.27 16.53
C LYS A 124 9.01 0.83 15.97
N SER A 125 9.98 0.46 15.14
CA SER A 125 11.03 1.34 14.68
C SER A 125 11.47 1.00 13.26
N SER A 126 11.92 2.02 12.55
CA SER A 126 12.54 1.88 11.24
C SER A 126 13.78 0.98 11.24
N ASP A 127 14.42 0.79 12.40
CA ASP A 127 15.59 -0.08 12.51
C ASP A 127 15.29 -1.55 12.19
N GLU A 128 14.02 -1.95 12.26
CA GLU A 128 13.58 -3.33 12.01
C GLU A 128 13.27 -3.60 10.53
N MET A 129 13.28 -2.59 9.65
CA MET A 129 12.90 -2.73 8.25
C MET A 129 13.86 -3.62 7.45
N CYS A 130 13.34 -4.38 6.49
CA CYS A 130 14.15 -5.09 5.51
C CYS A 130 14.39 -4.26 4.24
N ALA A 131 13.53 -3.29 3.95
CA ALA A 131 13.71 -2.38 2.82
C ALA A 131 12.97 -1.05 3.06
N LEU A 132 13.49 0.00 2.45
CA LEU A 132 12.94 1.35 2.48
C LEU A 132 12.81 1.90 1.07
N TYR A 133 11.68 2.49 0.79
CA TYR A 133 11.35 3.09 -0.49
C TYR A 133 10.85 4.51 -0.27
N THR A 134 11.25 5.44 -1.13
CA THR A 134 10.83 6.84 -1.03
C THR A 134 10.10 7.27 -2.29
N TYR A 135 9.00 7.96 -2.08
CA TYR A 135 8.07 8.39 -3.11
C TYR A 135 7.72 9.86 -2.97
N GLN A 136 7.18 10.39 -4.05
CA GLN A 136 6.54 11.70 -4.08
C GLN A 136 5.05 11.50 -4.40
N GLU A 137 4.20 12.13 -3.61
CA GLU A 137 2.75 12.11 -3.79
C GLU A 137 2.31 13.02 -4.97
#